data_bd119353ad30a0c9b94038887d4ac579
#
_entry.id   bd119353ad30a0c9b94038887d4ac579
#
_cell.length_a   1.000
_cell.length_b   1.000
_cell.length_c   1.000
_cell.angle_alpha   90.00
_cell.angle_beta   90.00
_cell.angle_gamma   90.00
#
_symmetry.space_group_name_H-M   'P 1'
#
loop_
_entity.id
_entity.type
_entity.pdbx_description
1 polymer ?
#
loop_
_entity_poly.entity_id
_entity_poly.type
_entity_poly.pdbx_seq_one_letter_code
_entity_poly.pdbx_strand_id
1 'polypeptide(L)'
;MTFSRRQFLHSATIAAAFPALPRIARAADYPARPVRIVIGFNAGGAPDVVVRLLAQWLSQKVGQNFIVENRPGAGGNIATEAVLRAPADGYTLLELGSPNFINATLSPDPNFDLIRDIVPVAGIGRNPFVMVVNPDFPAKTVPEFIAYAKSNPGKINMTSTGTGNLTHFSGELFKMMAGVDVVHVPGHGEMEAQTDLLADRAQVMFDPIVSTLGYVQAGKLRALGVTTATRIETLPDIPTIGQFVPGYEVDAQLGIGAPKGTPKDVVEYLNAQINAGLADPAIKQRLVGLGFVPMPVSQAQFGEHMTDEVEKWAKVVKFARVKLE
;
A
#
# COMPACT_ATOMS: atom_id res chain seq x y z
N MET A 1 -55.49 12.61 -55.33
CA MET A 1 -54.82 13.44 -54.28
C MET A 1 -53.31 13.08 -54.32
N THR A 2 -52.50 13.89 -54.95
CA THR A 2 -51.06 13.62 -55.13
C THR A 2 -50.29 14.37 -54.05
N PHE A 3 -49.75 13.65 -53.10
CA PHE A 3 -48.84 14.24 -52.08
C PHE A 3 -47.51 14.64 -52.75
N SER A 4 -47.12 15.91 -52.58
CA SER A 4 -45.90 16.49 -53.12
C SER A 4 -44.67 15.96 -52.43
N ARG A 5 -43.62 15.59 -53.16
CA ARG A 5 -42.32 15.11 -52.68
C ARG A 5 -41.65 16.05 -51.67
N ARG A 6 -42.04 17.32 -51.61
CA ARG A 6 -41.52 18.31 -50.65
C ARG A 6 -42.09 18.13 -49.22
N GLN A 7 -43.28 17.61 -49.08
CA GLN A 7 -43.89 17.37 -47.75
C GLN A 7 -43.32 16.14 -47.03
N PHE A 8 -42.78 15.18 -47.81
CA PHE A 8 -42.13 13.99 -47.26
C PHE A 8 -40.74 14.26 -46.65
N LEU A 9 -40.05 15.30 -47.17
CA LEU A 9 -38.70 15.69 -46.68
C LEU A 9 -38.70 16.53 -45.41
N HIS A 10 -39.84 17.16 -45.05
CA HIS A 10 -39.93 17.95 -43.81
C HIS A 10 -40.39 17.10 -42.59
N SER A 11 -40.87 15.91 -42.79
CA SER A 11 -41.29 15.01 -41.67
C SER A 11 -40.18 14.08 -41.19
N ALA A 12 -39.05 14.00 -41.90
CA ALA A 12 -37.93 13.11 -41.57
C ALA A 12 -36.83 13.74 -40.68
N THR A 13 -36.91 15.07 -40.39
CA THR A 13 -35.80 15.80 -39.70
C THR A 13 -36.03 16.04 -38.22
N ILE A 14 -37.10 15.50 -37.60
CA ILE A 14 -37.39 15.74 -36.15
C ILE A 14 -37.05 14.50 -35.27
N ALA A 15 -36.58 13.39 -35.86
CA ALA A 15 -36.38 12.16 -35.10
C ALA A 15 -34.92 11.85 -34.67
N ALA A 16 -34.00 12.78 -34.77
CA ALA A 16 -32.56 12.49 -34.55
C ALA A 16 -31.83 13.37 -33.53
N ALA A 17 -32.50 13.92 -32.53
CA ALA A 17 -31.84 14.65 -31.44
C ALA A 17 -32.41 14.25 -30.07
N PHE A 18 -32.33 12.94 -29.74
CA PHE A 18 -32.31 12.58 -28.33
C PHE A 18 -30.91 12.77 -27.84
N PRO A 19 -30.62 13.72 -26.93
CA PRO A 19 -29.35 13.76 -26.25
C PRO A 19 -29.23 12.42 -25.50
N ALA A 20 -28.17 11.66 -25.81
CA ALA A 20 -27.77 10.53 -24.99
C ALA A 20 -27.36 11.12 -23.62
N LEU A 21 -28.34 11.27 -22.74
CA LEU A 21 -28.08 11.57 -21.33
C LEU A 21 -27.11 10.50 -20.81
N PRO A 22 -25.96 10.86 -20.23
CA PRO A 22 -25.10 9.88 -19.63
C PRO A 22 -25.96 9.12 -18.60
N ARG A 23 -26.09 7.80 -18.82
CA ARG A 23 -26.69 6.93 -17.80
C ARG A 23 -25.80 7.04 -16.59
N ILE A 24 -26.23 7.80 -15.57
CA ILE A 24 -25.67 7.71 -14.23
C ILE A 24 -25.89 6.26 -13.82
N ALA A 25 -24.80 5.48 -13.78
CA ALA A 25 -24.84 4.11 -13.27
C ALA A 25 -25.39 4.17 -11.85
N ARG A 26 -26.59 3.64 -11.63
CA ARG A 26 -27.13 3.49 -10.28
C ARG A 26 -26.45 2.29 -9.63
N ALA A 27 -26.13 2.37 -8.34
CA ALA A 27 -25.56 1.24 -7.60
C ALA A 27 -26.37 -0.07 -7.71
N ALA A 28 -27.65 0.02 -8.04
CA ALA A 28 -28.51 -1.15 -8.28
C ALA A 28 -28.06 -2.03 -9.46
N ASP A 29 -27.31 -1.47 -10.44
CA ASP A 29 -26.82 -2.18 -11.64
C ASP A 29 -25.29 -2.33 -11.65
N TYR A 30 -24.61 -1.87 -10.61
CA TYR A 30 -23.15 -1.94 -10.53
C TYR A 30 -22.68 -3.21 -9.79
N PRO A 31 -21.66 -3.94 -10.32
CA PRO A 31 -21.04 -3.79 -11.63
C PRO A 31 -21.81 -4.58 -12.71
N ALA A 32 -22.09 -3.94 -13.87
CA ALA A 32 -22.72 -4.58 -15.04
C ALA A 32 -21.69 -5.09 -16.07
N ARG A 33 -20.41 -4.83 -15.86
CA ARG A 33 -19.28 -5.23 -16.73
C ARG A 33 -18.03 -5.47 -15.89
N PRO A 34 -16.96 -6.06 -16.45
CA PRO A 34 -15.72 -6.30 -15.70
C PRO A 34 -15.14 -5.04 -15.08
N VAL A 35 -14.66 -5.15 -13.83
CA VAL A 35 -13.94 -4.12 -13.07
C VAL A 35 -12.44 -4.39 -13.15
N ARG A 36 -11.63 -3.39 -13.49
CA ARG A 36 -10.17 -3.49 -13.49
C ARG A 36 -9.58 -2.94 -12.20
N ILE A 37 -8.61 -3.66 -11.64
CA ILE A 37 -7.78 -3.18 -10.54
C ILE A 37 -6.35 -3.04 -11.08
N VAL A 38 -5.86 -1.81 -11.18
CA VAL A 38 -4.52 -1.50 -11.66
C VAL A 38 -3.55 -1.49 -10.50
N ILE A 39 -2.44 -2.22 -10.63
CA ILE A 39 -1.40 -2.37 -9.62
C ILE A 39 -0.09 -1.75 -10.10
N GLY A 40 0.56 -0.92 -9.26
CA GLY A 40 1.85 -0.28 -9.53
C GLY A 40 3.08 -1.18 -9.39
N PHE A 41 2.89 -2.50 -9.19
CA PHE A 41 3.95 -3.48 -8.94
C PHE A 41 4.01 -4.56 -10.00
N ASN A 42 5.16 -5.26 -10.05
CA ASN A 42 5.33 -6.42 -10.91
C ASN A 42 4.40 -7.57 -10.49
N ALA A 43 3.98 -8.37 -11.45
CA ALA A 43 3.21 -9.58 -11.19
C ALA A 43 4.01 -10.57 -10.34
N GLY A 44 3.30 -11.29 -9.44
CA GLY A 44 3.88 -12.32 -8.56
C GLY A 44 4.45 -11.79 -7.25
N GLY A 45 4.54 -10.48 -7.06
CA GLY A 45 4.87 -9.88 -5.75
C GLY A 45 3.73 -10.04 -4.73
N ALA A 46 4.03 -9.85 -3.44
CA ALA A 46 3.03 -10.00 -2.38
C ALA A 46 1.78 -9.11 -2.58
N PRO A 47 1.87 -7.83 -2.99
CA PRO A 47 0.69 -7.02 -3.32
C PRO A 47 -0.17 -7.62 -4.43
N ASP A 48 0.47 -8.09 -5.52
CA ASP A 48 -0.23 -8.69 -6.65
C ASP A 48 -0.99 -9.97 -6.24
N VAL A 49 -0.34 -10.84 -5.47
CA VAL A 49 -0.95 -12.08 -4.98
C VAL A 49 -2.18 -11.79 -4.09
N VAL A 50 -2.05 -10.83 -3.17
CA VAL A 50 -3.14 -10.42 -2.27
C VAL A 50 -4.32 -9.84 -3.05
N VAL A 51 -4.05 -8.92 -3.98
CA VAL A 51 -5.13 -8.29 -4.77
C VAL A 51 -5.79 -9.29 -5.69
N ARG A 52 -5.05 -10.24 -6.30
CA ARG A 52 -5.65 -11.33 -7.13
C ARG A 52 -6.52 -12.27 -6.30
N LEU A 53 -6.09 -12.60 -5.07
CA LEU A 53 -6.90 -13.39 -4.16
C LEU A 53 -8.25 -12.71 -3.88
N LEU A 54 -8.22 -11.43 -3.55
CA LEU A 54 -9.44 -10.64 -3.31
C LEU A 54 -10.28 -10.48 -4.58
N ALA A 55 -9.66 -10.19 -5.73
CA ALA A 55 -10.33 -10.06 -7.03
C ALA A 55 -11.05 -11.35 -7.45
N GLN A 56 -10.43 -12.50 -7.20
CA GLN A 56 -11.07 -13.81 -7.46
C GLN A 56 -12.30 -14.01 -6.57
N TRP A 57 -12.22 -13.72 -5.30
CA TRP A 57 -13.34 -13.82 -4.36
C TRP A 57 -14.47 -12.86 -4.77
N LEU A 58 -14.13 -11.59 -5.06
CA LEU A 58 -15.11 -10.59 -5.54
C LEU A 58 -15.80 -11.06 -6.81
N SER A 59 -15.06 -11.61 -7.78
CA SER A 59 -15.63 -12.10 -9.04
C SER A 59 -16.67 -13.19 -8.80
N GLN A 60 -16.40 -14.11 -7.88
CA GLN A 60 -17.33 -15.19 -7.53
C GLN A 60 -18.55 -14.67 -6.77
N LYS A 61 -18.35 -13.71 -5.87
CA LYS A 61 -19.40 -13.17 -5.01
C LYS A 61 -20.34 -12.23 -5.74
N VAL A 62 -19.80 -11.38 -6.62
CA VAL A 62 -20.52 -10.30 -7.29
C VAL A 62 -21.10 -10.75 -8.65
N GLY A 63 -20.54 -11.81 -9.25
CA GLY A 63 -20.97 -12.32 -10.56
C GLY A 63 -20.42 -11.53 -11.76
N GLN A 64 -19.48 -10.61 -11.52
CA GLN A 64 -18.74 -9.87 -12.55
C GLN A 64 -17.24 -10.02 -12.34
N ASN A 65 -16.47 -10.07 -13.41
CA ASN A 65 -15.02 -10.27 -13.33
C ASN A 65 -14.32 -9.05 -12.73
N PHE A 66 -13.48 -9.27 -11.71
CA PHE A 66 -12.47 -8.31 -11.24
C PHE A 66 -11.11 -8.73 -11.82
N ILE A 67 -10.55 -7.88 -12.70
CA ILE A 67 -9.35 -8.18 -13.49
C ILE A 67 -8.20 -7.36 -12.96
N VAL A 68 -7.09 -8.01 -12.58
CA VAL A 68 -5.88 -7.36 -12.09
C VAL A 68 -4.94 -7.10 -13.27
N GLU A 69 -4.52 -5.82 -13.41
CA GLU A 69 -3.61 -5.34 -14.44
C GLU A 69 -2.37 -4.70 -13.79
N ASN A 70 -1.18 -5.23 -14.09
CA ASN A 70 0.08 -4.69 -13.56
C ASN A 70 0.64 -3.61 -14.49
N ARG A 71 0.91 -2.43 -13.92
CA ARG A 71 1.58 -1.28 -14.57
C ARG A 71 2.70 -0.76 -13.68
N PRO A 72 3.81 -1.49 -13.56
CA PRO A 72 4.92 -1.09 -12.71
C PRO A 72 5.64 0.13 -13.24
N GLY A 73 6.35 0.82 -12.34
CA GLY A 73 7.25 1.92 -12.66
C GLY A 73 6.95 3.20 -11.88
N ALA A 74 7.99 4.03 -11.74
CA ALA A 74 7.97 5.29 -11.00
C ALA A 74 7.31 5.20 -9.62
N GLY A 75 7.59 4.10 -8.88
CA GLY A 75 7.02 3.87 -7.53
C GLY A 75 5.49 3.79 -7.48
N GLY A 76 4.83 3.42 -8.58
CA GLY A 76 3.38 3.33 -8.69
C GLY A 76 2.72 4.54 -9.39
N ASN A 77 3.47 5.61 -9.70
CA ASN A 77 2.91 6.80 -10.35
C ASN A 77 2.33 6.47 -11.74
N ILE A 78 2.96 5.57 -12.52
CA ILE A 78 2.45 5.12 -13.82
C ILE A 78 1.05 4.48 -13.70
N ALA A 79 0.86 3.64 -12.69
CA ALA A 79 -0.45 3.03 -12.42
C ALA A 79 -1.47 4.07 -11.98
N THR A 80 -1.09 4.99 -11.10
CA THR A 80 -1.93 6.08 -10.61
C THR A 80 -2.42 6.96 -11.75
N GLU A 81 -1.51 7.45 -12.62
CA GLU A 81 -1.90 8.23 -13.81
C GLU A 81 -2.86 7.46 -14.73
N ALA A 82 -2.59 6.17 -14.97
CA ALA A 82 -3.46 5.38 -15.83
C ALA A 82 -4.89 5.27 -15.28
N VAL A 83 -5.05 5.19 -13.96
CA VAL A 83 -6.35 5.17 -13.29
C VAL A 83 -7.01 6.54 -13.35
N LEU A 84 -6.27 7.62 -13.11
CA LEU A 84 -6.81 8.99 -13.17
C LEU A 84 -7.30 9.42 -14.57
N ARG A 85 -6.74 8.82 -15.64
CA ARG A 85 -7.21 9.03 -17.01
C ARG A 85 -8.45 8.22 -17.39
N ALA A 86 -8.84 7.27 -16.53
CA ALA A 86 -10.04 6.46 -16.75
C ALA A 86 -11.30 7.21 -16.30
N PRO A 87 -12.49 6.82 -16.82
CA PRO A 87 -13.75 7.36 -16.33
C PRO A 87 -13.91 7.12 -14.82
N ALA A 88 -14.43 8.12 -14.10
CA ALA A 88 -14.73 8.03 -12.68
C ALA A 88 -16.09 7.32 -12.44
N ASP A 89 -16.21 6.08 -12.87
CA ASP A 89 -17.43 5.28 -12.83
C ASP A 89 -17.30 4.00 -11.99
N GLY A 90 -16.14 3.81 -11.32
CA GLY A 90 -15.85 2.67 -10.46
C GLY A 90 -15.37 1.42 -11.20
N TYR A 91 -15.26 1.42 -12.54
CA TYR A 91 -14.78 0.26 -13.31
C TYR A 91 -13.26 0.21 -13.50
N THR A 92 -12.56 1.23 -13.05
CA THR A 92 -11.09 1.21 -13.00
C THR A 92 -10.66 1.70 -11.62
N LEU A 93 -10.04 0.81 -10.87
CA LEU A 93 -9.62 1.01 -9.50
C LEU A 93 -8.09 0.99 -9.43
N LEU A 94 -7.52 1.66 -8.44
CA LEU A 94 -6.10 1.67 -8.13
C LEU A 94 -5.83 0.83 -6.89
N GLU A 95 -4.89 -0.08 -6.98
CA GLU A 95 -4.25 -0.58 -5.76
C GLU A 95 -3.37 0.52 -5.18
N LEU A 96 -3.55 0.78 -3.90
CA LEU A 96 -2.82 1.75 -3.10
C LEU A 96 -1.96 1.04 -2.08
N GLY A 97 -0.69 1.40 -2.03
CA GLY A 97 0.24 0.88 -1.04
C GLY A 97 1.15 1.95 -0.46
N SER A 98 1.95 1.57 0.55
CA SER A 98 2.91 2.48 1.19
C SER A 98 3.82 3.24 0.20
N PRO A 99 4.28 2.67 -0.93
CA PRO A 99 5.04 3.42 -1.93
C PRO A 99 4.29 4.62 -2.51
N ASN A 100 2.97 4.53 -2.72
CA ASN A 100 2.18 5.68 -3.19
C ASN A 100 2.18 6.81 -2.17
N PHE A 101 2.07 6.49 -0.87
CA PHE A 101 2.08 7.48 0.21
C PHE A 101 3.45 8.14 0.38
N ILE A 102 4.52 7.37 0.27
CA ILE A 102 5.90 7.87 0.29
C ILE A 102 6.17 8.75 -0.94
N ASN A 103 5.80 8.29 -2.13
CA ASN A 103 6.05 8.99 -3.39
C ASN A 103 5.27 10.30 -3.54
N ALA A 104 4.15 10.44 -2.86
CA ALA A 104 3.44 11.73 -2.80
C ALA A 104 4.36 12.89 -2.37
N THR A 105 5.46 12.60 -1.65
CA THR A 105 6.45 13.60 -1.25
C THR A 105 7.85 13.33 -1.82
N LEU A 106 8.28 12.07 -1.90
CA LEU A 106 9.63 11.70 -2.35
C LEU A 106 9.83 11.98 -3.85
N SER A 107 8.82 11.67 -4.66
CA SER A 107 8.82 11.86 -6.11
C SER A 107 7.44 12.34 -6.55
N PRO A 108 7.04 13.58 -6.17
CA PRO A 108 5.74 14.09 -6.49
C PRO A 108 5.57 14.21 -8.01
N ASP A 109 4.47 13.68 -8.51
CA ASP A 109 4.11 13.85 -9.91
C ASP A 109 3.43 15.21 -10.10
N PRO A 110 3.87 16.04 -11.05
CA PRO A 110 3.26 17.35 -11.28
C PRO A 110 1.83 17.25 -11.85
N ASN A 111 1.42 16.10 -12.35
CA ASN A 111 0.13 15.92 -13.01
C ASN A 111 -1.00 15.54 -12.04
N PHE A 112 -0.69 15.09 -10.84
CA PHE A 112 -1.72 14.72 -9.86
C PHE A 112 -1.29 14.93 -8.40
N ASP A 113 -2.27 14.97 -7.52
CA ASP A 113 -2.11 14.91 -6.06
C ASP A 113 -2.89 13.70 -5.54
N LEU A 114 -2.20 12.81 -4.84
CA LEU A 114 -2.77 11.53 -4.40
C LEU A 114 -4.02 11.71 -3.53
N ILE A 115 -3.96 12.63 -2.57
CA ILE A 115 -5.07 12.87 -1.62
C ILE A 115 -6.22 13.64 -2.28
N ARG A 116 -5.91 14.56 -3.19
CA ARG A 116 -6.93 15.34 -3.89
C ARG A 116 -7.67 14.53 -4.96
N ASP A 117 -6.95 13.68 -5.71
CA ASP A 117 -7.43 13.13 -6.97
C ASP A 117 -7.85 11.66 -6.88
N ILE A 118 -7.52 10.96 -5.79
CA ILE A 118 -7.94 9.58 -5.50
C ILE A 118 -8.95 9.57 -4.36
N VAL A 119 -10.10 8.93 -4.58
CA VAL A 119 -11.08 8.63 -3.53
C VAL A 119 -10.70 7.29 -2.88
N PRO A 120 -10.52 7.24 -1.54
CA PRO A 120 -10.33 5.99 -0.83
C PRO A 120 -11.57 5.10 -0.98
N VAL A 121 -11.36 3.81 -1.23
CA VAL A 121 -12.45 2.82 -1.31
C VAL A 121 -12.43 1.89 -0.11
N ALA A 122 -11.32 1.18 0.11
CA ALA A 122 -11.20 0.23 1.21
C ALA A 122 -9.74 -0.07 1.54
N GLY A 123 -9.44 -0.33 2.82
CA GLY A 123 -8.22 -1.04 3.21
C GLY A 123 -8.33 -2.52 2.88
N ILE A 124 -7.21 -3.15 2.55
CA ILE A 124 -7.14 -4.61 2.33
C ILE A 124 -6.40 -5.26 3.48
N GLY A 125 -5.20 -4.80 3.79
CA GLY A 125 -4.38 -5.40 4.82
C GLY A 125 -3.10 -4.65 5.11
N ARG A 126 -2.46 -5.04 6.21
CA ARG A 126 -1.17 -4.53 6.67
C ARG A 126 -0.19 -5.68 6.78
N ASN A 127 1.06 -5.46 6.37
CA ASN A 127 2.15 -6.41 6.58
C ASN A 127 3.12 -5.81 7.60
N PRO A 128 3.17 -6.38 8.82
CA PRO A 128 4.05 -5.90 9.88
C PRO A 128 5.52 -6.07 9.53
N PHE A 129 6.35 -5.17 10.08
CA PHE A 129 7.80 -5.24 10.04
C PHE A 129 8.36 -5.54 11.42
N VAL A 130 9.63 -5.95 11.46
CA VAL A 130 10.39 -6.18 12.67
C VAL A 130 11.78 -5.55 12.55
N MET A 131 12.22 -4.92 13.63
CA MET A 131 13.59 -4.46 13.78
C MET A 131 14.45 -5.64 14.20
N VAL A 132 15.39 -6.02 13.36
CA VAL A 132 16.30 -7.16 13.59
C VAL A 132 17.76 -6.73 13.54
N VAL A 133 18.57 -7.43 14.33
CA VAL A 133 20.02 -7.26 14.38
C VAL A 133 20.72 -8.62 14.27
N ASN A 134 22.00 -8.62 13.94
CA ASN A 134 22.84 -9.80 14.07
C ASN A 134 22.90 -10.26 15.55
N PRO A 135 22.84 -11.56 15.87
CA PRO A 135 22.89 -12.06 17.26
C PRO A 135 24.10 -11.60 18.07
N ASP A 136 25.23 -11.36 17.40
CA ASP A 136 26.48 -10.89 18.04
C ASP A 136 26.47 -9.39 18.32
N PHE A 137 25.48 -8.64 17.82
CA PHE A 137 25.33 -7.23 18.11
C PHE A 137 25.11 -7.00 19.62
N PRO A 138 25.78 -6.00 20.25
CA PRO A 138 25.77 -5.84 21.71
C PRO A 138 24.39 -5.60 22.32
N ALA A 139 23.49 -4.89 21.61
CA ALA A 139 22.15 -4.58 22.11
C ALA A 139 21.19 -5.78 21.94
N LYS A 140 20.41 -6.07 22.98
CA LYS A 140 19.41 -7.13 23.03
C LYS A 140 17.97 -6.61 23.05
N THR A 141 17.82 -5.31 23.27
CA THR A 141 16.51 -4.61 23.36
C THR A 141 16.57 -3.28 22.62
N VAL A 142 15.38 -2.72 22.29
CA VAL A 142 15.30 -1.39 21.63
C VAL A 142 15.96 -0.30 22.48
N PRO A 143 15.74 -0.20 23.81
CA PRO A 143 16.45 0.78 24.64
C PRO A 143 17.97 0.62 24.63
N GLU A 144 18.48 -0.61 24.68
CA GLU A 144 19.94 -0.87 24.59
C GLU A 144 20.48 -0.47 23.22
N PHE A 145 19.74 -0.73 22.13
CA PHE A 145 20.12 -0.29 20.79
C PHE A 145 20.21 1.23 20.71
N ILE A 146 19.21 1.95 21.23
CA ILE A 146 19.19 3.42 21.26
C ILE A 146 20.40 3.95 22.06
N ALA A 147 20.67 3.38 23.23
CA ALA A 147 21.81 3.78 24.05
C ALA A 147 23.15 3.54 23.33
N TYR A 148 23.31 2.37 22.72
CA TYR A 148 24.50 2.02 21.95
C TYR A 148 24.69 2.95 20.74
N ALA A 149 23.61 3.21 19.98
CA ALA A 149 23.66 4.10 18.82
C ALA A 149 24.03 5.53 19.18
N LYS A 150 23.49 6.06 20.29
CA LYS A 150 23.86 7.40 20.81
C LYS A 150 25.33 7.49 21.26
N SER A 151 25.89 6.39 21.76
CA SER A 151 27.30 6.33 22.16
C SER A 151 28.26 6.08 20.98
N ASN A 152 27.74 5.66 19.83
CA ASN A 152 28.50 5.31 18.64
C ASN A 152 27.90 5.96 17.37
N PRO A 153 27.77 7.30 17.30
CA PRO A 153 27.16 7.97 16.17
C PRO A 153 27.91 7.67 14.86
N GLY A 154 27.17 7.36 13.80
CA GLY A 154 27.70 7.08 12.47
C GLY A 154 28.46 5.76 12.33
N LYS A 155 28.45 4.87 13.34
CA LYS A 155 29.20 3.58 13.31
C LYS A 155 28.33 2.35 13.11
N ILE A 156 27.00 2.50 13.12
CA ILE A 156 26.06 1.42 12.89
C ILE A 156 25.57 1.52 11.45
N ASN A 157 25.69 0.45 10.70
CA ASN A 157 25.15 0.35 9.35
C ASN A 157 23.75 -0.26 9.40
N MET A 158 22.78 0.40 8.76
CA MET A 158 21.44 -0.09 8.54
C MET A 158 21.29 -0.48 7.07
N THR A 159 20.98 -1.72 6.80
CA THR A 159 20.65 -2.15 5.45
C THR A 159 19.15 -2.05 5.13
N SER A 160 18.82 -2.03 3.85
CA SER A 160 17.46 -2.01 3.34
C SER A 160 17.38 -2.68 1.98
N THR A 161 16.18 -2.94 1.48
CA THR A 161 15.97 -3.51 0.14
C THR A 161 16.24 -2.52 -0.99
N GLY A 162 16.69 -1.30 -0.66
CA GLY A 162 17.06 -0.24 -1.60
C GLY A 162 16.64 1.15 -1.11
N THR A 163 17.20 2.17 -1.74
CA THR A 163 16.88 3.56 -1.43
C THR A 163 15.43 3.90 -1.82
N GLY A 164 14.72 4.56 -0.92
CA GLY A 164 13.34 5.02 -1.19
C GLY A 164 12.25 4.01 -0.87
N ASN A 165 12.59 2.77 -0.49
CA ASN A 165 11.60 1.77 -0.11
C ASN A 165 11.20 1.85 1.37
N LEU A 166 10.15 1.12 1.76
CA LEU A 166 9.62 1.14 3.12
C LEU A 166 10.63 0.61 4.15
N THR A 167 11.47 -0.37 3.80
CA THR A 167 12.56 -0.87 4.68
C THR A 167 13.58 0.21 5.01
N HIS A 168 13.92 1.08 4.04
CA HIS A 168 14.75 2.26 4.26
C HIS A 168 14.04 3.29 5.16
N PHE A 169 12.82 3.70 4.77
CA PHE A 169 12.11 4.75 5.49
C PHE A 169 11.65 4.33 6.89
N SER A 170 11.46 3.03 7.16
CA SER A 170 11.24 2.52 8.51
C SER A 170 12.41 2.89 9.45
N GLY A 171 13.62 2.69 8.97
CA GLY A 171 14.80 3.06 9.73
C GLY A 171 15.01 4.58 9.83
N GLU A 172 14.72 5.34 8.77
CA GLU A 172 14.82 6.80 8.82
C GLU A 172 13.80 7.41 9.80
N LEU A 173 12.57 6.85 9.86
CA LEU A 173 11.59 7.22 10.88
C LEU A 173 12.12 6.91 12.29
N PHE A 174 12.74 5.75 12.48
CA PHE A 174 13.35 5.39 13.78
C PHE A 174 14.47 6.35 14.15
N LYS A 175 15.39 6.65 13.22
CA LYS A 175 16.47 7.63 13.43
C LYS A 175 15.94 8.99 13.84
N MET A 176 14.92 9.48 13.12
CA MET A 176 14.29 10.77 13.40
C MET A 176 13.67 10.82 14.80
N MET A 177 12.92 9.77 15.18
CA MET A 177 12.15 9.77 16.42
C MET A 177 13.01 9.41 17.66
N ALA A 178 13.97 8.49 17.51
CA ALA A 178 14.86 8.08 18.60
C ALA A 178 16.07 9.03 18.79
N GLY A 179 16.33 9.92 17.84
CA GLY A 179 17.47 10.84 17.86
C GLY A 179 18.81 10.10 17.82
N VAL A 180 18.94 9.12 16.90
CA VAL A 180 20.15 8.31 16.71
C VAL A 180 20.74 8.52 15.32
N ASP A 181 22.05 8.41 15.21
CA ASP A 181 22.81 8.50 13.96
C ASP A 181 23.24 7.08 13.52
N VAL A 182 22.56 6.57 12.50
CA VAL A 182 22.79 5.25 11.89
C VAL A 182 22.96 5.45 10.39
N VAL A 183 24.00 4.87 9.80
CA VAL A 183 24.31 5.03 8.38
C VAL A 183 23.48 4.07 7.55
N HIS A 184 22.74 4.59 6.56
CA HIS A 184 22.02 3.74 5.62
C HIS A 184 22.96 3.21 4.52
N VAL A 185 22.96 1.88 4.35
CA VAL A 185 23.70 1.16 3.30
C VAL A 185 22.68 0.37 2.50
N PRO A 186 22.25 0.87 1.33
CA PRO A 186 21.19 0.20 0.54
C PRO A 186 21.70 -1.09 -0.08
N GLY A 187 20.92 -2.17 0.03
CA GLY A 187 21.08 -3.38 -0.78
C GLY A 187 20.36 -3.25 -2.13
N HIS A 188 20.55 -4.23 -3.01
CA HIS A 188 19.89 -4.34 -4.31
C HIS A 188 18.76 -5.40 -4.25
N GLY A 189 17.92 -5.30 -3.21
CA GLY A 189 16.82 -6.21 -2.95
C GLY A 189 16.93 -6.92 -1.59
N GLU A 190 15.90 -7.69 -1.27
CA GLU A 190 15.72 -8.30 0.05
C GLU A 190 16.82 -9.33 0.37
N MET A 191 17.15 -10.19 -0.60
CA MET A 191 18.14 -11.26 -0.40
C MET A 191 19.53 -10.71 -0.08
N GLU A 192 19.96 -9.64 -0.75
CA GLU A 192 21.25 -9.00 -0.49
C GLU A 192 21.26 -8.32 0.88
N ALA A 193 20.22 -7.56 1.19
CA ALA A 193 20.10 -6.89 2.48
C ALA A 193 20.12 -7.88 3.66
N GLN A 194 19.39 -9.00 3.57
CA GLN A 194 19.40 -10.05 4.58
C GLN A 194 20.78 -10.74 4.67
N THR A 195 21.45 -10.95 3.53
CA THR A 195 22.80 -11.53 3.52
C THR A 195 23.81 -10.60 4.21
N ASP A 196 23.70 -9.29 4.00
CA ASP A 196 24.57 -8.31 4.65
C ASP A 196 24.36 -8.26 6.16
N LEU A 197 23.11 -8.38 6.61
CA LEU A 197 22.78 -8.44 8.03
C LEU A 197 23.29 -9.74 8.67
N LEU A 198 23.10 -10.88 8.02
CA LEU A 198 23.58 -12.20 8.50
C LEU A 198 25.11 -12.28 8.57
N ALA A 199 25.79 -11.59 7.67
CA ALA A 199 27.26 -11.53 7.61
C ALA A 199 27.88 -10.39 8.44
N ASP A 200 27.06 -9.68 9.24
CA ASP A 200 27.46 -8.51 10.05
C ASP A 200 28.13 -7.35 9.25
N ARG A 201 27.85 -7.27 7.94
CA ARG A 201 28.23 -6.11 7.12
C ARG A 201 27.32 -4.92 7.38
N ALA A 202 26.09 -5.19 7.78
CA ALA A 202 25.16 -4.25 8.37
C ALA A 202 24.68 -4.80 9.73
N GLN A 203 24.39 -3.92 10.68
CA GLN A 203 24.07 -4.31 12.04
C GLN A 203 22.57 -4.32 12.34
N VAL A 204 21.76 -3.58 11.57
CA VAL A 204 20.33 -3.46 11.79
C VAL A 204 19.56 -3.41 10.47
N MET A 205 18.36 -3.98 10.48
CA MET A 205 17.38 -3.91 9.38
C MET A 205 15.96 -3.82 9.95
N PHE A 206 15.08 -3.10 9.24
CA PHE A 206 13.64 -3.10 9.45
C PHE A 206 13.01 -3.86 8.28
N ASP A 207 12.56 -5.10 8.53
CA ASP A 207 12.22 -6.04 7.47
C ASP A 207 10.80 -6.63 7.64
N PRO A 208 10.09 -6.99 6.55
CA PRO A 208 8.82 -7.70 6.70
C PRO A 208 8.97 -8.97 7.54
N ILE A 209 8.03 -9.17 8.47
CA ILE A 209 8.11 -10.33 9.38
C ILE A 209 8.12 -11.65 8.62
N VAL A 210 7.33 -11.77 7.56
CA VAL A 210 7.19 -13.01 6.81
C VAL A 210 8.50 -13.51 6.23
N SER A 211 9.38 -12.61 5.81
CA SER A 211 10.69 -12.95 5.26
C SER A 211 11.77 -13.18 6.31
N THR A 212 11.57 -12.61 7.50
CA THR A 212 12.60 -12.61 8.58
C THR A 212 12.32 -13.65 9.65
N LEU A 213 11.06 -14.10 9.82
CA LEU A 213 10.61 -14.97 10.91
C LEU A 213 11.43 -16.25 11.02
N GLY A 214 11.74 -16.90 9.89
CA GLY A 214 12.55 -18.13 9.88
C GLY A 214 13.97 -17.93 10.44
N TYR A 215 14.61 -16.80 10.16
CA TYR A 215 15.92 -16.47 10.71
C TYR A 215 15.86 -16.17 12.20
N VAL A 216 14.81 -15.50 12.67
CA VAL A 216 14.60 -15.19 14.09
C VAL A 216 14.36 -16.48 14.87
N GLN A 217 13.50 -17.37 14.37
CA GLN A 217 13.22 -18.68 15.00
C GLN A 217 14.44 -19.61 15.03
N ALA A 218 15.29 -19.52 14.01
CA ALA A 218 16.55 -20.27 13.94
C ALA A 218 17.69 -19.65 14.77
N GLY A 219 17.46 -18.51 15.45
CA GLY A 219 18.46 -17.76 16.21
C GLY A 219 19.57 -17.13 15.36
N LYS A 220 19.37 -17.04 14.04
CA LYS A 220 20.32 -16.41 13.10
C LYS A 220 20.18 -14.89 13.07
N LEU A 221 19.04 -14.37 13.48
CA LEU A 221 18.79 -12.95 13.71
C LEU A 221 18.11 -12.78 15.06
N ARG A 222 18.31 -11.63 15.70
CA ARG A 222 17.63 -11.22 16.93
C ARG A 222 16.61 -10.16 16.61
N ALA A 223 15.32 -10.42 16.92
CA ALA A 223 14.27 -9.43 16.90
C ALA A 223 14.35 -8.53 18.15
N LEU A 224 14.41 -7.21 17.97
CA LEU A 224 14.42 -6.24 19.06
C LEU A 224 13.04 -5.65 19.34
N GLY A 225 12.24 -5.44 18.30
CA GLY A 225 10.90 -4.87 18.41
C GLY A 225 10.11 -5.01 17.12
N VAL A 226 8.79 -5.19 17.23
CA VAL A 226 7.89 -5.11 16.08
C VAL A 226 7.51 -3.66 15.82
N THR A 227 7.30 -3.32 14.56
CA THR A 227 7.04 -1.94 14.14
C THR A 227 5.57 -1.51 14.27
N THR A 228 4.70 -2.44 14.57
CA THR A 228 3.24 -2.24 14.73
C THR A 228 2.90 -1.57 16.06
N ALA A 229 1.73 -0.92 16.15
CA ALA A 229 1.22 -0.32 17.39
C ALA A 229 0.96 -1.35 18.49
N THR A 230 0.61 -2.60 18.12
CA THR A 230 0.36 -3.71 19.03
C THR A 230 1.29 -4.88 18.77
N ARG A 231 1.50 -5.73 19.77
CA ARG A 231 2.24 -7.00 19.58
C ARG A 231 1.52 -7.88 18.56
N ILE A 232 2.28 -8.75 17.92
CA ILE A 232 1.78 -9.67 16.89
C ILE A 232 1.85 -11.12 17.38
N GLU A 233 0.91 -11.94 16.94
CA GLU A 233 0.79 -13.34 17.38
C GLU A 233 2.00 -14.21 17.01
N THR A 234 2.65 -13.91 15.89
CA THR A 234 3.81 -14.68 15.41
C THR A 234 5.09 -14.43 16.20
N LEU A 235 5.16 -13.30 16.94
CA LEU A 235 6.28 -12.92 17.82
C LEU A 235 5.74 -12.33 19.13
N PRO A 236 5.01 -13.12 19.97
CA PRO A 236 4.25 -12.60 21.11
C PRO A 236 5.13 -11.99 22.21
N ASP A 237 6.37 -12.47 22.33
CA ASP A 237 7.33 -12.00 23.33
C ASP A 237 8.08 -10.73 22.92
N ILE A 238 8.06 -10.39 21.61
CA ILE A 238 8.77 -9.21 21.12
C ILE A 238 7.91 -7.96 21.35
N PRO A 239 8.45 -6.94 22.03
CA PRO A 239 7.72 -5.69 22.30
C PRO A 239 7.51 -4.88 21.03
N THR A 240 6.60 -3.91 21.06
CA THR A 240 6.50 -2.90 20.01
C THR A 240 7.60 -1.86 20.18
N ILE A 241 8.15 -1.34 19.08
CA ILE A 241 9.10 -0.21 19.13
C ILE A 241 8.43 1.01 19.76
N GLY A 242 7.14 1.22 19.49
CA GLY A 242 6.35 2.32 20.05
C GLY A 242 6.29 2.37 21.57
N GLN A 243 6.54 1.26 22.30
CA GLN A 243 6.68 1.26 23.77
C GLN A 243 7.89 2.08 24.25
N PHE A 244 8.92 2.22 23.43
CA PHE A 244 10.19 2.89 23.75
C PHE A 244 10.41 4.16 22.96
N VAL A 245 9.75 4.25 21.78
CA VAL A 245 9.77 5.40 20.89
C VAL A 245 8.31 5.79 20.61
N PRO A 246 7.68 6.60 21.49
CA PRO A 246 6.26 6.91 21.41
C PRO A 246 5.85 7.46 20.04
N GLY A 247 4.81 6.87 19.45
CA GLY A 247 4.30 7.25 18.13
C GLY A 247 5.02 6.58 16.95
N TYR A 248 6.05 5.77 17.18
CA TYR A 248 6.66 4.97 16.11
C TYR A 248 5.72 3.82 15.71
N GLU A 249 5.28 3.86 14.46
CA GLU A 249 4.48 2.80 13.84
C GLU A 249 4.77 2.74 12.32
N VAL A 250 5.08 1.53 11.84
CA VAL A 250 5.28 1.23 10.40
C VAL A 250 4.72 -0.14 10.07
N ASP A 251 3.97 -0.21 9.00
CA ASP A 251 3.61 -1.44 8.31
C ASP A 251 3.48 -1.19 6.80
N ALA A 252 3.68 -2.22 5.99
CA ALA A 252 3.35 -2.13 4.58
C ALA A 252 1.84 -2.26 4.43
N GLN A 253 1.24 -1.32 3.74
CA GLN A 253 -0.22 -1.22 3.61
C GLN A 253 -0.66 -1.51 2.20
N LEU A 254 -1.84 -2.10 2.10
CA LEU A 254 -2.55 -2.32 0.85
C LEU A 254 -3.99 -1.84 1.00
N GLY A 255 -4.48 -1.18 -0.02
CA GLY A 255 -5.87 -0.73 -0.12
C GLY A 255 -6.29 -0.51 -1.57
N ILE A 256 -7.51 -0.05 -1.74
CA ILE A 256 -8.10 0.28 -3.04
C ILE A 256 -8.55 1.73 -3.02
N GLY A 257 -8.22 2.43 -4.11
CA GLY A 257 -8.73 3.76 -4.43
C GLY A 257 -9.42 3.80 -5.79
N ALA A 258 -10.14 4.88 -6.04
CA ALA A 258 -10.81 5.14 -7.30
C ALA A 258 -10.55 6.59 -7.75
N PRO A 259 -10.71 6.95 -9.03
CA PRO A 259 -10.62 8.34 -9.47
C PRO A 259 -11.61 9.24 -8.74
N LYS A 260 -11.22 10.48 -8.47
CA LYS A 260 -12.12 11.50 -7.94
C LYS A 260 -13.34 11.67 -8.82
N GLY A 261 -14.52 11.76 -8.20
CA GLY A 261 -15.78 11.85 -8.92
C GLY A 261 -16.48 10.51 -9.12
N THR A 262 -15.85 9.39 -8.70
CA THR A 262 -16.55 8.09 -8.64
C THR A 262 -17.79 8.23 -7.74
N PRO A 263 -18.99 7.77 -8.19
CA PRO A 263 -20.23 7.90 -7.44
C PRO A 263 -20.12 7.29 -6.04
N LYS A 264 -20.68 8.00 -5.05
CA LYS A 264 -20.56 7.61 -3.64
C LYS A 264 -21.17 6.22 -3.37
N ASP A 265 -22.28 5.91 -3.97
CA ASP A 265 -22.97 4.63 -3.86
C ASP A 265 -22.13 3.46 -4.44
N VAL A 266 -21.36 3.71 -5.50
CA VAL A 266 -20.40 2.74 -6.04
C VAL A 266 -19.24 2.52 -5.08
N VAL A 267 -18.70 3.58 -4.49
CA VAL A 267 -17.60 3.48 -3.50
C VAL A 267 -18.06 2.72 -2.25
N GLU A 268 -19.25 3.03 -1.72
CA GLU A 268 -19.85 2.35 -0.57
C GLU A 268 -20.11 0.88 -0.86
N TYR A 269 -20.62 0.55 -2.06
CA TYR A 269 -20.81 -0.82 -2.49
C TYR A 269 -19.49 -1.59 -2.54
N LEU A 270 -18.46 -1.03 -3.17
CA LEU A 270 -17.14 -1.66 -3.26
C LEU A 270 -16.52 -1.85 -1.86
N ASN A 271 -16.60 -0.85 -0.97
CA ASN A 271 -16.15 -0.97 0.41
C ASN A 271 -16.83 -2.13 1.13
N ALA A 272 -18.15 -2.23 1.01
CA ALA A 272 -18.92 -3.31 1.65
C ALA A 272 -18.51 -4.69 1.11
N GLN A 273 -18.33 -4.85 -0.22
CA GLN A 273 -17.93 -6.12 -0.82
C GLN A 273 -16.49 -6.51 -0.44
N ILE A 274 -15.55 -5.56 -0.44
CA ILE A 274 -14.17 -5.80 -0.03
C ILE A 274 -14.12 -6.23 1.44
N ASN A 275 -14.80 -5.51 2.33
CA ASN A 275 -14.85 -5.85 3.76
C ASN A 275 -15.51 -7.22 4.01
N ALA A 276 -16.53 -7.59 3.23
CA ALA A 276 -17.11 -8.93 3.27
C ALA A 276 -16.10 -10.01 2.86
N GLY A 277 -15.27 -9.74 1.83
CA GLY A 277 -14.17 -10.62 1.43
C GLY A 277 -13.12 -10.77 2.53
N LEU A 278 -12.74 -9.69 3.19
CA LEU A 278 -11.77 -9.72 4.29
C LEU A 278 -12.31 -10.46 5.54
N ALA A 279 -13.62 -10.51 5.71
CA ALA A 279 -14.28 -11.27 6.77
C ALA A 279 -14.42 -12.76 6.45
N ASP A 280 -14.26 -13.18 5.18
CA ASP A 280 -14.31 -14.59 4.78
C ASP A 280 -13.16 -15.38 5.42
N PRO A 281 -13.42 -16.48 6.14
CA PRO A 281 -12.39 -17.23 6.85
C PRO A 281 -11.27 -17.76 5.93
N ALA A 282 -11.60 -18.19 4.71
CA ALA A 282 -10.61 -18.71 3.77
C ALA A 282 -9.70 -17.59 3.24
N ILE A 283 -10.25 -16.42 2.94
CA ILE A 283 -9.47 -15.23 2.55
C ILE A 283 -8.59 -14.78 3.70
N LYS A 284 -9.15 -14.65 4.91
CA LYS A 284 -8.41 -14.27 6.12
C LYS A 284 -7.22 -15.19 6.36
N GLN A 285 -7.44 -16.51 6.31
CA GLN A 285 -6.37 -17.49 6.50
C GLN A 285 -5.26 -17.34 5.45
N ARG A 286 -5.61 -17.12 4.18
CA ARG A 286 -4.63 -16.94 3.11
C ARG A 286 -3.87 -15.62 3.25
N LEU A 287 -4.52 -14.53 3.66
CA LEU A 287 -3.85 -13.25 3.94
C LEU A 287 -2.83 -13.41 5.06
N VAL A 288 -3.23 -14.05 6.17
CA VAL A 288 -2.32 -14.34 7.29
C VAL A 288 -1.14 -15.20 6.85
N GLY A 289 -1.38 -16.23 6.02
CA GLY A 289 -0.31 -17.05 5.44
C GLY A 289 0.65 -16.31 4.52
N LEU A 290 0.22 -15.16 3.97
CA LEU A 290 1.05 -14.22 3.19
C LEU A 290 1.68 -13.12 4.06
N GLY A 291 1.52 -13.18 5.38
CA GLY A 291 2.04 -12.19 6.33
C GLY A 291 1.19 -10.93 6.48
N PHE A 292 -0.03 -10.90 5.93
CA PHE A 292 -0.91 -9.74 6.04
C PHE A 292 -1.94 -9.91 7.15
N VAL A 293 -2.11 -8.85 7.94
CA VAL A 293 -3.24 -8.69 8.85
C VAL A 293 -4.35 -7.97 8.09
N PRO A 294 -5.55 -8.58 7.94
CA PRO A 294 -6.67 -7.92 7.26
C PRO A 294 -7.03 -6.58 7.90
N MET A 295 -7.38 -5.59 7.08
CA MET A 295 -7.73 -4.23 7.52
C MET A 295 -9.14 -3.84 7.06
N PRO A 296 -10.20 -4.46 7.62
CA PRO A 296 -11.58 -4.10 7.30
C PRO A 296 -11.93 -2.77 7.97
N VAL A 297 -11.96 -1.70 7.18
CA VAL A 297 -12.25 -0.33 7.64
C VAL A 297 -13.30 0.33 6.75
N SER A 298 -14.00 1.33 7.27
CA SER A 298 -14.87 2.16 6.45
C SER A 298 -14.06 3.01 5.47
N GLN A 299 -14.72 3.50 4.42
CA GLN A 299 -14.12 4.43 3.46
C GLN A 299 -13.50 5.66 4.16
N ALA A 300 -14.22 6.24 5.13
CA ALA A 300 -13.77 7.41 5.87
C ALA A 300 -12.49 7.12 6.67
N GLN A 301 -12.47 6.01 7.42
CA GLN A 301 -11.28 5.58 8.17
C GLN A 301 -10.09 5.30 7.26
N PHE A 302 -10.31 4.70 6.08
CA PHE A 302 -9.23 4.50 5.13
C PHE A 302 -8.71 5.83 4.55
N GLY A 303 -9.60 6.81 4.33
CA GLY A 303 -9.22 8.15 3.88
C GLY A 303 -8.40 8.94 4.91
N GLU A 304 -8.80 8.91 6.18
CA GLU A 304 -8.02 9.47 7.29
C GLU A 304 -6.63 8.82 7.34
N HIS A 305 -6.60 7.50 7.27
CA HIS A 305 -5.36 6.74 7.29
C HIS A 305 -4.42 7.06 6.12
N MET A 306 -4.94 7.22 4.89
CA MET A 306 -4.15 7.67 3.74
C MET A 306 -3.52 9.05 3.98
N THR A 307 -4.28 9.97 4.56
CA THR A 307 -3.80 11.33 4.87
C THR A 307 -2.68 11.29 5.91
N ASP A 308 -2.89 10.56 7.01
CA ASP A 308 -1.90 10.40 8.07
C ASP A 308 -0.59 9.78 7.55
N GLU A 309 -0.69 8.79 6.66
CA GLU A 309 0.48 8.15 6.05
C GLU A 309 1.25 9.13 5.15
N VAL A 310 0.57 9.88 4.29
CA VAL A 310 1.23 10.89 3.45
C VAL A 310 1.92 11.94 4.31
N GLU A 311 1.26 12.44 5.36
CA GLU A 311 1.86 13.43 6.27
C GLU A 311 3.04 12.86 7.07
N LYS A 312 2.94 11.62 7.54
CA LYS A 312 4.03 10.92 8.23
C LYS A 312 5.25 10.82 7.32
N TRP A 313 5.07 10.28 6.13
CA TRP A 313 6.19 10.08 5.20
C TRP A 313 6.76 11.39 4.67
N ALA A 314 5.95 12.44 4.52
CA ALA A 314 6.47 13.77 4.18
C ALA A 314 7.51 14.28 5.19
N LYS A 315 7.28 14.06 6.48
CA LYS A 315 8.23 14.44 7.55
C LYS A 315 9.52 13.62 7.45
N VAL A 316 9.39 12.31 7.21
CA VAL A 316 10.53 11.39 7.11
C VAL A 316 11.36 11.65 5.85
N VAL A 317 10.74 11.84 4.69
CA VAL A 317 11.42 12.19 3.43
C VAL A 317 12.23 13.48 3.60
N LYS A 318 11.64 14.50 4.24
CA LYS A 318 12.33 15.76 4.54
C LYS A 318 13.51 15.57 5.49
N PHE A 319 13.37 14.74 6.52
CA PHE A 319 14.43 14.44 7.48
C PHE A 319 15.58 13.68 6.81
N ALA A 320 15.26 12.62 6.08
CA ALA A 320 16.24 11.72 5.45
C ALA A 320 17.01 12.39 4.30
N ARG A 321 16.47 13.47 3.71
CA ARG A 321 17.06 14.19 2.55
C ARG A 321 17.41 13.27 1.39
N VAL A 322 16.62 12.22 1.20
CA VAL A 322 16.83 11.22 0.14
C VAL A 322 16.69 11.90 -1.21
N LYS A 323 17.65 11.63 -2.10
CA LYS A 323 17.55 11.93 -3.53
C LYS A 323 17.43 10.60 -4.25
N LEU A 324 16.42 10.47 -5.10
CA LEU A 324 16.34 9.36 -6.05
C LEU A 324 17.32 9.67 -7.19
N GLU A 325 18.17 8.70 -7.51
CA GLU A 325 19.08 8.77 -8.67
C GLU A 325 18.31 8.50 -9.97
#